data_2e7932c29d6080f37c6cb58d81ddba3f
#
_entry.id   2e7932c29d6080f37c6cb58d81ddba3f
#
_cell.length_a   1.000
_cell.length_b   1.000
_cell.length_c   1.000
_cell.angle_alpha   90.00
_cell.angle_beta   90.00
_cell.angle_gamma   90.00
#
_symmetry.space_group_name_H-M   'P 1'
#
loop_
_entity.id
_entity.type
_entity.pdbx_description
1 polymer ?
#
loop_
_entity_poly.entity_id
_entity_poly.type
_entity_poly.pdbx_seq_one_letter_code
_entity_poly.pdbx_strand_id
1 'polypeptide(L)'
;MMILKFIFIILVFIVINFLTNKFFLLKEKNKIIAYGKKIEIKGKKINILEKGLENKQVIIIDPGYATIAPALDFLPLINELSKKFHVVAVEPFGYGDSDISGISRTVENITFELHELIKKLGYKNYILCSHSISGIYSIYYLNKYKNEVVGFIGMDTSVPHQLEYTGNIFLPILRKLSNKLGFIRLLSKFKPEWFMANNSYYSDKIKSQIRYRLCRDFANKDNLNEGLNFERNWNKIKDLHYPRNIKKIFFLAKKEKKDKDWRYIETKNAFEQNYGKIYLMKGSHYIFRDKFMEISKIIKEEF
;
A
#
# COMPACT_ATOMS: atom_id res chain seq x y z
N MET A 1 16.27 43.04 -13.11
CA MET A 1 16.21 43.25 -11.66
C MET A 1 15.02 42.57 -10.99
N MET A 2 13.79 42.67 -11.51
CA MET A 2 12.58 42.04 -10.93
C MET A 2 12.64 40.50 -10.91
N ILE A 3 13.07 39.84 -11.99
CA ILE A 3 13.22 38.38 -12.08
C ILE A 3 14.22 37.86 -11.05
N LEU A 4 15.36 38.52 -10.86
CA LEU A 4 16.36 38.11 -9.88
C LEU A 4 15.84 38.20 -8.43
N LYS A 5 15.05 39.24 -8.11
CA LYS A 5 14.37 39.36 -6.81
C LYS A 5 13.37 38.23 -6.59
N PHE A 6 12.60 37.89 -7.63
CA PHE A 6 11.64 36.79 -7.55
C PHE A 6 12.32 35.44 -7.34
N ILE A 7 13.38 35.13 -8.08
CA ILE A 7 14.19 33.93 -7.89
C ILE A 7 14.77 33.86 -6.47
N PHE A 8 15.31 34.99 -5.97
CA PHE A 8 15.84 35.08 -4.62
C PHE A 8 14.77 34.73 -3.55
N ILE A 9 13.56 35.28 -3.68
CA ILE A 9 12.44 34.99 -2.76
C ILE A 9 12.10 33.53 -2.77
N ILE A 10 12.04 32.87 -3.95
CA ILE A 10 11.79 31.44 -4.07
C ILE A 10 12.88 30.63 -3.36
N LEU A 11 14.15 30.98 -3.59
CA LEU A 11 15.27 30.27 -2.94
C LEU A 11 15.22 30.41 -1.43
N VAL A 12 14.95 31.62 -0.91
CA VAL A 12 14.79 31.84 0.54
C VAL A 12 13.64 31.00 1.09
N PHE A 13 12.50 30.96 0.41
CA PHE A 13 11.37 30.12 0.82
C PHE A 13 11.74 28.63 0.87
N ILE A 14 12.45 28.11 -0.13
CA ILE A 14 12.90 26.71 -0.16
C ILE A 14 13.83 26.42 1.01
N VAL A 15 14.78 27.31 1.30
CA VAL A 15 15.73 27.16 2.41
C VAL A 15 14.99 27.16 3.75
N ILE A 16 14.08 28.11 3.96
CA ILE A 16 13.26 28.18 5.19
C ILE A 16 12.45 26.88 5.36
N ASN A 17 11.78 26.44 4.31
CA ASN A 17 10.97 25.21 4.35
C ASN A 17 11.83 23.99 4.67
N PHE A 18 13.01 23.86 4.06
CA PHE A 18 13.97 22.80 4.35
C PHE A 18 14.43 22.80 5.81
N LEU A 19 14.84 23.97 6.34
CA LEU A 19 15.30 24.10 7.73
C LEU A 19 14.16 23.80 8.71
N THR A 20 12.96 24.30 8.44
CA THR A 20 11.75 24.02 9.21
C THR A 20 11.46 22.53 9.25
N ASN A 21 11.55 21.85 8.09
CA ASN A 21 11.36 20.40 8.03
C ASN A 21 12.40 19.65 8.88
N LYS A 22 13.67 20.02 8.79
CA LYS A 22 14.74 19.43 9.61
C LYS A 22 14.49 19.59 11.09
N PHE A 23 14.12 20.78 11.52
CA PHE A 23 13.80 21.07 12.92
C PHE A 23 12.65 20.18 13.43
N PHE A 24 11.55 20.08 12.67
CA PHE A 24 10.43 19.25 13.08
C PHE A 24 10.75 17.74 13.04
N LEU A 25 11.55 17.27 12.08
CA LEU A 25 11.99 15.86 12.07
C LEU A 25 12.76 15.50 13.36
N LEU A 26 13.62 16.38 13.85
CA LEU A 26 14.32 16.18 15.12
C LEU A 26 13.36 16.14 16.32
N LYS A 27 12.40 17.07 16.39
CA LYS A 27 11.39 17.11 17.45
C LYS A 27 10.44 15.91 17.44
N GLU A 28 10.07 15.44 16.27
CA GLU A 28 9.08 14.36 16.07
C GLU A 28 9.69 12.97 16.23
N LYS A 29 11.01 12.84 16.09
CA LYS A 29 11.72 11.56 16.23
C LYS A 29 11.32 10.79 17.50
N ASN A 30 11.28 11.47 18.63
CA ASN A 30 10.96 10.89 19.94
C ASN A 30 9.44 10.75 20.19
N LYS A 31 8.59 11.22 19.26
CA LYS A 31 7.13 11.09 19.33
C LYS A 31 6.61 9.90 18.52
N ILE A 32 7.46 9.28 17.74
CA ILE A 32 7.11 8.09 16.96
C ILE A 32 7.05 6.91 17.92
N ILE A 33 5.86 6.32 18.03
CA ILE A 33 5.59 5.17 18.88
C ILE A 33 5.64 3.93 18.00
N ALA A 34 6.55 3.00 18.30
CA ALA A 34 6.61 1.72 17.62
C ALA A 34 5.32 0.91 17.84
N TYR A 35 4.93 0.15 16.85
CA TYR A 35 3.78 -0.75 16.89
C TYR A 35 4.09 -2.04 16.13
N GLY A 36 3.24 -3.04 16.32
CA GLY A 36 3.37 -4.32 15.62
C GLY A 36 4.53 -5.17 16.15
N LYS A 37 4.95 -6.13 15.33
CA LYS A 37 5.98 -7.12 15.62
C LYS A 37 6.95 -7.18 14.46
N LYS A 38 8.24 -7.14 14.75
CA LYS A 38 9.29 -7.20 13.73
C LYS A 38 9.76 -8.64 13.50
N ILE A 39 9.71 -9.09 12.27
CA ILE A 39 10.17 -10.41 11.82
C ILE A 39 11.40 -10.22 10.93
N GLU A 40 12.46 -10.92 11.26
CA GLU A 40 13.70 -10.84 10.49
C GLU A 40 13.62 -11.67 9.21
N ILE A 41 13.90 -11.05 8.08
CA ILE A 41 14.00 -11.67 6.76
C ILE A 41 15.32 -11.22 6.13
N LYS A 42 16.21 -12.16 5.87
CA LYS A 42 17.55 -11.89 5.29
C LYS A 42 18.33 -10.78 6.00
N GLY A 43 18.36 -10.81 7.33
CA GLY A 43 19.11 -9.85 8.15
C GLY A 43 18.50 -8.46 8.26
N LYS A 44 17.26 -8.26 7.74
CA LYS A 44 16.45 -7.06 7.87
C LYS A 44 15.10 -7.39 8.47
N LYS A 45 14.44 -6.42 9.08
CA LYS A 45 13.19 -6.63 9.81
C LYS A 45 11.99 -6.06 9.07
N ILE A 46 11.02 -6.92 8.79
CA ILE A 46 9.68 -6.54 8.32
C ILE A 46 8.77 -6.38 9.54
N ASN A 47 8.06 -5.27 9.61
CA ASN A 47 7.04 -5.05 10.63
C ASN A 47 5.69 -5.60 10.18
N ILE A 48 4.97 -6.22 11.10
CA ILE A 48 3.61 -6.70 10.89
C ILE A 48 2.71 -6.29 12.05
N LEU A 49 1.43 -6.10 11.77
CA LEU A 49 0.41 -5.98 12.82
C LEU A 49 -0.56 -7.15 12.70
N GLU A 50 -0.69 -7.91 13.80
CA GLU A 50 -1.59 -9.06 13.89
C GLU A 50 -2.77 -8.73 14.81
N LYS A 51 -3.98 -9.17 14.41
CA LYS A 51 -5.19 -9.13 15.23
C LYS A 51 -6.07 -10.35 14.96
N GLY A 52 -6.85 -10.77 15.97
CA GLY A 52 -7.74 -11.93 15.86
C GLY A 52 -6.98 -13.25 15.83
N LEU A 53 -5.93 -13.38 16.66
CA LEU A 53 -5.06 -14.55 16.74
C LEU A 53 -5.81 -15.85 17.07
N GLU A 54 -6.98 -15.74 17.69
CA GLU A 54 -7.87 -16.87 18.02
C GLU A 54 -8.58 -17.46 16.79
N ASN A 55 -8.60 -16.74 15.67
CA ASN A 55 -9.29 -17.18 14.46
C ASN A 55 -8.39 -18.07 13.59
N LYS A 56 -8.97 -19.11 12.99
CA LYS A 56 -8.24 -20.09 12.18
C LYS A 56 -7.90 -19.59 10.77
N GLN A 57 -8.82 -18.83 10.14
CA GLN A 57 -8.63 -18.36 8.79
C GLN A 57 -7.79 -17.09 8.77
N VAL A 58 -6.65 -17.13 8.07
CA VAL A 58 -5.69 -16.01 7.98
C VAL A 58 -5.99 -15.13 6.77
N ILE A 59 -5.96 -13.82 6.97
CA ILE A 59 -5.94 -12.81 5.90
C ILE A 59 -4.62 -12.04 5.99
N ILE A 60 -3.84 -12.04 4.89
CA ILE A 60 -2.62 -11.25 4.75
C ILE A 60 -2.95 -9.99 3.96
N ILE A 61 -2.77 -8.82 4.56
CA ILE A 61 -2.99 -7.52 3.90
C ILE A 61 -1.65 -6.99 3.39
N ASP A 62 -1.58 -6.78 2.06
CA ASP A 62 -0.43 -6.22 1.34
C ASP A 62 -0.79 -4.83 0.78
N PRO A 63 -0.07 -3.75 1.18
CA PRO A 63 -0.44 -2.37 0.90
C PRO A 63 -0.08 -1.93 -0.52
N GLY A 64 -0.75 -0.89 -0.99
CA GLY A 64 -0.38 -0.19 -2.22
C GLY A 64 0.88 0.66 -2.08
N TYR A 65 1.43 1.09 -3.23
CA TYR A 65 2.63 1.91 -3.32
C TYR A 65 2.55 3.17 -2.47
N ALA A 66 3.64 3.44 -1.76
CA ALA A 66 3.83 4.63 -0.92
C ALA A 66 2.78 4.80 0.20
N THR A 67 2.08 3.74 0.60
CA THR A 67 1.29 3.72 1.83
C THR A 67 2.23 3.84 3.02
N ILE A 68 2.18 4.97 3.73
CA ILE A 68 3.22 5.38 4.69
C ILE A 68 3.36 4.46 5.89
N ALA A 69 2.25 4.09 6.49
CA ALA A 69 2.17 3.22 7.65
C ALA A 69 1.00 2.25 7.46
N PRO A 70 1.19 1.20 6.66
CA PRO A 70 0.11 0.32 6.22
C PRO A 70 -0.76 -0.20 7.36
N ALA A 71 -0.16 -0.73 8.40
CA ALA A 71 -0.89 -1.30 9.53
C ALA A 71 -1.77 -0.25 10.25
N LEU A 72 -1.35 1.01 10.27
CA LEU A 72 -2.16 2.10 10.84
C LEU A 72 -3.21 2.60 9.86
N ASP A 73 -2.90 2.63 8.56
CA ASP A 73 -3.81 3.10 7.52
C ASP A 73 -4.98 2.12 7.30
N PHE A 74 -4.72 0.82 7.41
CA PHE A 74 -5.74 -0.23 7.35
C PHE A 74 -6.42 -0.53 8.70
N LEU A 75 -6.08 0.17 9.79
CA LEU A 75 -6.50 -0.19 11.14
C LEU A 75 -8.03 -0.35 11.33
N PRO A 76 -8.91 0.49 10.77
CA PRO A 76 -10.35 0.27 10.87
C PRO A 76 -10.80 -1.04 10.21
N LEU A 77 -10.29 -1.34 9.01
CA LEU A 77 -10.59 -2.60 8.32
C LEU A 77 -10.04 -3.80 9.08
N ILE A 78 -8.81 -3.71 9.59
CA ILE A 78 -8.19 -4.76 10.43
C ILE A 78 -9.05 -5.05 11.64
N ASN A 79 -9.53 -4.02 12.34
CA ASN A 79 -10.38 -4.17 13.53
C ASN A 79 -11.70 -4.89 13.21
N GLU A 80 -12.31 -4.60 12.07
CA GLU A 80 -13.55 -5.27 11.67
C GLU A 80 -13.30 -6.71 11.22
N LEU A 81 -12.29 -6.95 10.39
CA LEU A 81 -11.96 -8.29 9.92
C LEU A 81 -11.51 -9.21 11.04
N SER A 82 -10.77 -8.69 12.03
CA SER A 82 -10.26 -9.49 13.15
C SER A 82 -11.34 -10.09 14.04
N LYS A 83 -12.60 -9.68 13.90
CA LYS A 83 -13.75 -10.32 14.56
C LYS A 83 -14.06 -11.73 14.02
N LYS A 84 -13.57 -12.10 12.83
CA LYS A 84 -13.79 -13.41 12.19
C LYS A 84 -12.49 -14.06 11.70
N PHE A 85 -11.47 -13.26 11.39
CA PHE A 85 -10.24 -13.72 10.77
C PHE A 85 -9.01 -13.37 11.63
N HIS A 86 -7.97 -14.18 11.52
CA HIS A 86 -6.63 -13.75 11.94
C HIS A 86 -6.06 -12.84 10.86
N VAL A 87 -5.95 -11.55 11.13
CA VAL A 87 -5.51 -10.54 10.17
C VAL A 87 -4.06 -10.17 10.41
N VAL A 88 -3.25 -10.28 9.36
CA VAL A 88 -1.84 -9.90 9.35
C VAL A 88 -1.64 -8.77 8.34
N ALA A 89 -1.48 -7.56 8.83
CA ALA A 89 -1.12 -6.42 7.97
C ALA A 89 0.40 -6.34 7.86
N VAL A 90 0.90 -6.48 6.63
CA VAL A 90 2.32 -6.48 6.34
C VAL A 90 2.78 -5.05 6.00
N GLU A 91 3.91 -4.67 6.51
CA GLU A 91 4.63 -3.47 6.10
C GLU A 91 5.87 -3.91 5.32
N PRO A 92 5.85 -3.95 3.97
CA PRO A 92 7.00 -4.34 3.18
C PRO A 92 8.25 -3.51 3.51
N PHE A 93 9.42 -3.93 3.09
CA PHE A 93 10.63 -3.12 3.30
C PHE A 93 10.46 -1.70 2.75
N GLY A 94 10.86 -0.71 3.55
CA GLY A 94 10.68 0.71 3.25
C GLY A 94 9.30 1.28 3.62
N TYR A 95 8.42 0.49 4.25
CA TYR A 95 7.09 0.92 4.69
C TYR A 95 6.97 0.89 6.22
N GLY A 96 6.22 1.83 6.78
CA GLY A 96 5.87 1.86 8.20
C GLY A 96 7.09 1.83 9.12
N ASP A 97 7.17 0.81 9.96
CA ASP A 97 8.29 0.56 10.88
C ASP A 97 9.23 -0.55 10.40
N SER A 98 9.07 -1.03 9.15
CA SER A 98 10.02 -1.96 8.53
C SER A 98 11.35 -1.29 8.19
N ASP A 99 12.40 -2.09 8.15
CA ASP A 99 13.72 -1.62 7.74
C ASP A 99 13.72 -1.23 6.25
N ILE A 100 14.68 -0.40 5.87
CA ILE A 100 15.03 -0.17 4.46
C ILE A 100 15.97 -1.28 4.03
N SER A 101 15.57 -2.08 3.06
CA SER A 101 16.34 -3.22 2.58
C SER A 101 17.53 -2.80 1.71
N GLY A 102 17.31 -1.81 0.85
CA GLY A 102 18.24 -1.43 -0.20
C GLY A 102 18.35 -2.48 -1.33
N ILE A 103 17.50 -3.52 -1.30
CA ILE A 103 17.38 -4.54 -2.34
C ILE A 103 16.49 -4.00 -3.46
N SER A 104 16.77 -4.38 -4.72
CA SER A 104 15.95 -3.98 -5.86
C SER A 104 14.49 -4.41 -5.66
N ARG A 105 13.56 -3.45 -5.78
CA ARG A 105 12.12 -3.67 -5.57
C ARG A 105 11.44 -4.24 -6.83
N THR A 106 12.01 -5.33 -7.34
CA THR A 106 11.40 -6.11 -8.42
C THR A 106 10.28 -7.00 -7.89
N VAL A 107 9.33 -7.36 -8.76
CA VAL A 107 8.23 -8.25 -8.39
C VAL A 107 8.72 -9.56 -7.79
N GLU A 108 9.84 -10.09 -8.31
CA GLU A 108 10.46 -11.31 -7.80
C GLU A 108 10.95 -11.17 -6.35
N ASN A 109 11.61 -10.05 -6.03
CA ASN A 109 12.13 -9.80 -4.69
C ASN A 109 11.01 -9.49 -3.70
N ILE A 110 10.05 -8.63 -4.08
CA ILE A 110 8.90 -8.27 -3.23
C ILE A 110 8.11 -9.53 -2.87
N THR A 111 7.78 -10.36 -3.85
CA THR A 111 7.01 -11.59 -3.60
C THR A 111 7.79 -12.66 -2.85
N PHE A 112 9.10 -12.75 -3.08
CA PHE A 112 9.97 -13.63 -2.30
C PHE A 112 10.00 -13.23 -0.82
N GLU A 113 10.16 -11.93 -0.53
CA GLU A 113 10.19 -11.40 0.84
C GLU A 113 8.86 -11.66 1.57
N LEU A 114 7.73 -11.45 0.90
CA LEU A 114 6.41 -11.75 1.43
C LEU A 114 6.25 -13.26 1.72
N HIS A 115 6.68 -14.12 0.80
CA HIS A 115 6.61 -15.57 0.98
C HIS A 115 7.48 -16.03 2.16
N GLU A 116 8.72 -15.58 2.28
CA GLU A 116 9.61 -15.92 3.39
C GLU A 116 9.04 -15.43 4.74
N LEU A 117 8.40 -14.25 4.75
CA LEU A 117 7.70 -13.76 5.93
C LEU A 117 6.56 -14.71 6.34
N ILE A 118 5.67 -15.05 5.41
CA ILE A 118 4.51 -15.91 5.67
C ILE A 118 4.95 -17.30 6.11
N LYS A 119 5.98 -17.86 5.44
CA LYS A 119 6.58 -19.14 5.81
C LYS A 119 7.17 -19.12 7.23
N LYS A 120 7.85 -18.03 7.60
CA LYS A 120 8.43 -17.85 8.94
C LYS A 120 7.37 -17.72 10.02
N LEU A 121 6.20 -17.16 9.68
CA LEU A 121 5.03 -17.07 10.55
C LEU A 121 4.28 -18.43 10.67
N GLY A 122 4.60 -19.39 9.80
CA GLY A 122 4.01 -20.73 9.82
C GLY A 122 2.60 -20.80 9.21
N TYR A 123 2.15 -19.77 8.48
CA TYR A 123 0.81 -19.77 7.90
C TYR A 123 0.73 -20.61 6.64
N LYS A 124 -0.37 -21.39 6.56
CA LYS A 124 -0.77 -22.18 5.40
C LYS A 124 -2.23 -21.89 5.09
N ASN A 125 -2.61 -21.98 3.81
CA ASN A 125 -4.01 -21.79 3.38
C ASN A 125 -4.60 -20.42 3.81
N TYR A 126 -3.95 -19.34 3.43
CA TYR A 126 -4.35 -17.97 3.75
C TYR A 126 -5.04 -17.27 2.57
N ILE A 127 -5.77 -16.22 2.89
CA ILE A 127 -6.35 -15.28 1.92
C ILE A 127 -5.36 -14.13 1.75
N LEU A 128 -4.99 -13.81 0.49
CA LEU A 128 -4.18 -12.64 0.18
C LEU A 128 -5.09 -11.46 -0.16
N CYS A 129 -4.91 -10.35 0.54
CA CYS A 129 -5.69 -9.11 0.38
C CYS A 129 -4.77 -7.97 -0.03
N SER A 130 -4.95 -7.43 -1.23
CA SER A 130 -4.02 -6.47 -1.82
C SER A 130 -4.71 -5.17 -2.23
N HIS A 131 -3.99 -4.07 -2.13
CA HIS A 131 -4.46 -2.76 -2.54
C HIS A 131 -3.61 -2.19 -3.68
N SER A 132 -4.25 -1.57 -4.68
CA SER A 132 -3.56 -0.78 -5.70
C SER A 132 -2.50 -1.61 -6.46
N ILE A 133 -1.26 -1.11 -6.55
CA ILE A 133 -0.13 -1.74 -7.27
C ILE A 133 0.20 -3.14 -6.76
N SER A 134 -0.10 -3.46 -5.50
CA SER A 134 0.16 -4.82 -4.98
C SER A 134 -0.62 -5.90 -5.70
N GLY A 135 -1.65 -5.54 -6.48
CA GLY A 135 -2.32 -6.47 -7.38
C GLY A 135 -1.36 -7.13 -8.38
N ILE A 136 -0.35 -6.40 -8.89
CA ILE A 136 0.65 -6.98 -9.81
C ILE A 136 1.64 -7.88 -9.09
N TYR A 137 1.98 -7.57 -7.84
CA TYR A 137 2.82 -8.45 -7.01
C TYR A 137 2.06 -9.72 -6.63
N SER A 138 0.78 -9.55 -6.30
CA SER A 138 -0.08 -10.67 -5.92
C SER A 138 -0.33 -11.64 -7.06
N ILE A 139 -0.55 -11.18 -8.30
CA ILE A 139 -0.74 -12.12 -9.40
C ILE A 139 0.53 -12.93 -9.68
N TYR A 140 1.71 -12.33 -9.55
CA TYR A 140 2.97 -13.07 -9.64
C TYR A 140 3.09 -14.07 -8.48
N TYR A 141 2.76 -13.66 -7.26
CA TYR A 141 2.74 -14.50 -6.06
C TYR A 141 1.81 -15.71 -6.24
N LEU A 142 0.57 -15.48 -6.66
CA LEU A 142 -0.46 -16.49 -6.88
C LEU A 142 -0.06 -17.53 -7.93
N ASN A 143 0.69 -17.13 -8.96
CA ASN A 143 1.19 -18.05 -9.97
C ASN A 143 2.40 -18.86 -9.49
N LYS A 144 3.23 -18.29 -8.63
CA LYS A 144 4.43 -18.93 -8.11
C LYS A 144 4.16 -19.85 -6.92
N TYR A 145 3.25 -19.48 -6.02
CA TYR A 145 2.94 -20.17 -4.77
C TYR A 145 1.48 -20.65 -4.72
N LYS A 146 1.04 -21.31 -5.80
CA LYS A 146 -0.36 -21.66 -6.11
C LYS A 146 -1.10 -22.41 -5.00
N ASN A 147 -0.40 -23.25 -4.22
CA ASN A 147 -1.02 -24.17 -3.26
C ASN A 147 -1.16 -23.59 -1.85
N GLU A 148 -0.72 -22.37 -1.62
CA GLU A 148 -0.70 -21.75 -0.30
C GLU A 148 -1.86 -20.76 -0.12
N VAL A 149 -2.39 -20.20 -1.22
CA VAL A 149 -3.43 -19.18 -1.20
C VAL A 149 -4.77 -19.79 -1.53
N VAL A 150 -5.74 -19.66 -0.61
CA VAL A 150 -7.10 -20.19 -0.78
C VAL A 150 -8.09 -19.14 -1.27
N GLY A 151 -7.73 -17.87 -1.24
CA GLY A 151 -8.57 -16.77 -1.72
C GLY A 151 -7.77 -15.50 -2.01
N PHE A 152 -8.32 -14.66 -2.86
CA PHE A 152 -7.74 -13.36 -3.20
C PHE A 152 -8.77 -12.24 -3.05
N ILE A 153 -8.37 -11.16 -2.42
CA ILE A 153 -9.16 -9.94 -2.26
C ILE A 153 -8.39 -8.77 -2.89
N GLY A 154 -8.95 -8.18 -3.93
CA GLY A 154 -8.40 -6.99 -4.56
C GLY A 154 -9.16 -5.73 -4.14
N MET A 155 -8.49 -4.76 -3.53
CA MET A 155 -9.04 -3.44 -3.19
C MET A 155 -8.50 -2.38 -4.14
N ASP A 156 -9.28 -2.04 -5.15
CA ASP A 156 -8.95 -1.13 -6.26
C ASP A 156 -7.55 -1.42 -6.85
N THR A 157 -7.26 -2.71 -7.01
CA THR A 157 -5.97 -3.24 -7.42
C THR A 157 -5.71 -3.03 -8.90
N SER A 158 -4.43 -2.87 -9.23
CA SER A 158 -3.92 -3.02 -10.59
C SER A 158 -4.05 -4.48 -11.06
N VAL A 159 -4.32 -4.66 -12.35
CA VAL A 159 -4.51 -5.96 -13.00
C VAL A 159 -3.66 -6.07 -14.27
N PRO A 160 -3.30 -7.28 -14.75
CA PRO A 160 -2.34 -7.47 -15.83
C PRO A 160 -2.66 -6.72 -17.12
N HIS A 161 -3.91 -6.69 -17.54
CA HIS A 161 -4.36 -6.10 -18.81
C HIS A 161 -4.77 -4.61 -18.69
N GLN A 162 -4.42 -3.96 -17.61
CA GLN A 162 -4.56 -2.52 -17.46
C GLN A 162 -3.74 -1.80 -18.54
N LEU A 163 -4.17 -0.58 -18.94
CA LEU A 163 -3.45 0.27 -19.90
C LEU A 163 -1.94 0.31 -19.62
N GLU A 164 -1.14 0.22 -20.70
CA GLU A 164 0.31 0.21 -20.61
C GLU A 164 0.84 1.28 -19.65
N TYR A 165 1.57 0.84 -18.66
CA TYR A 165 2.22 1.75 -17.74
C TYR A 165 3.47 2.35 -18.41
N THR A 166 3.34 3.54 -18.96
CA THR A 166 4.50 4.33 -19.38
C THR A 166 5.17 4.89 -18.13
N GLY A 167 6.24 4.23 -17.71
CA GLY A 167 6.96 4.57 -16.50
C GLY A 167 7.47 6.02 -16.52
N ASN A 168 6.95 6.86 -15.64
CA ASN A 168 7.51 8.19 -15.40
C ASN A 168 8.59 8.12 -14.34
N ILE A 169 9.85 8.00 -14.75
CA ILE A 169 11.01 7.92 -13.84
C ILE A 169 11.23 9.22 -13.03
N PHE A 170 10.74 10.35 -13.52
CA PHE A 170 10.92 11.64 -12.83
C PHE A 170 10.02 11.76 -11.60
N LEU A 171 8.83 11.14 -11.62
CA LEU A 171 7.87 11.28 -10.53
C LEU A 171 8.38 10.72 -9.18
N PRO A 172 8.98 9.53 -9.09
CA PRO A 172 9.58 9.03 -7.86
C PRO A 172 10.72 9.92 -7.35
N ILE A 173 11.55 10.44 -8.26
CA ILE A 173 12.66 11.35 -7.92
C ILE A 173 12.10 12.68 -7.37
N LEU A 174 11.10 13.25 -8.03
CA LEU A 174 10.46 14.49 -7.59
C LEU A 174 9.80 14.34 -6.21
N ARG A 175 9.16 13.21 -5.95
CA ARG A 175 8.59 12.87 -4.64
C ARG A 175 9.65 12.87 -3.54
N LYS A 176 10.80 12.24 -3.80
CA LYS A 176 11.93 12.20 -2.86
C LYS A 176 12.49 13.60 -2.59
N LEU A 177 12.69 14.39 -3.64
CA LEU A 177 13.17 15.78 -3.51
C LEU A 177 12.18 16.65 -2.72
N SER A 178 10.88 16.53 -3.04
CA SER A 178 9.82 17.26 -2.35
C SER A 178 9.78 16.94 -0.85
N ASN A 179 9.98 15.67 -0.46
CA ASN A 179 10.06 15.31 0.94
C ASN A 179 11.30 15.89 1.62
N LYS A 180 12.46 15.77 1.00
CA LYS A 180 13.72 16.31 1.53
C LYS A 180 13.64 17.82 1.76
N LEU A 181 13.02 18.55 0.84
CA LEU A 181 12.82 20.01 0.91
C LEU A 181 11.67 20.44 1.83
N GLY A 182 10.90 19.50 2.41
CA GLY A 182 9.82 19.80 3.34
C GLY A 182 8.47 20.09 2.70
N PHE A 183 8.34 20.02 1.37
CA PHE A 183 7.07 20.27 0.68
C PHE A 183 5.99 19.25 1.05
N ILE A 184 6.36 17.99 1.31
CA ILE A 184 5.40 16.97 1.76
C ILE A 184 4.81 17.35 3.11
N ARG A 185 5.62 17.84 4.06
CA ARG A 185 5.15 18.35 5.35
C ARG A 185 4.17 19.49 5.18
N LEU A 186 4.51 20.44 4.32
CA LEU A 186 3.66 21.60 4.05
C LEU A 186 2.33 21.16 3.41
N LEU A 187 2.39 20.38 2.34
CA LEU A 187 1.20 19.88 1.65
C LEU A 187 0.32 19.02 2.57
N SER A 188 0.90 18.14 3.38
CA SER A 188 0.14 17.29 4.30
C SER A 188 -0.57 18.05 5.42
N LYS A 189 -0.19 19.30 5.67
CA LYS A 189 -0.90 20.19 6.60
C LYS A 189 -2.20 20.72 6.00
N PHE A 190 -2.20 21.05 4.69
CA PHE A 190 -3.34 21.64 3.99
C PHE A 190 -4.23 20.61 3.29
N LYS A 191 -3.65 19.47 2.86
CA LYS A 191 -4.32 18.40 2.13
C LYS A 191 -3.90 17.03 2.66
N PRO A 192 -4.17 16.75 3.95
CA PRO A 192 -3.76 15.49 4.58
C PRO A 192 -4.36 14.27 3.89
N GLU A 193 -5.57 14.38 3.35
CA GLU A 193 -6.29 13.30 2.66
C GLU A 193 -5.55 12.77 1.41
N TRP A 194 -4.62 13.54 0.84
CA TRP A 194 -3.80 13.09 -0.30
C TRP A 194 -2.75 12.05 0.10
N PHE A 195 -2.34 12.05 1.35
CA PHE A 195 -1.20 11.27 1.83
C PHE A 195 -1.61 10.22 2.87
N MET A 196 -2.68 10.44 3.60
CA MET A 196 -3.05 9.62 4.75
C MET A 196 -4.56 9.67 5.00
N ALA A 197 -5.03 8.71 5.78
CA ALA A 197 -6.40 8.75 6.29
C ALA A 197 -6.63 9.99 7.17
N ASN A 198 -7.73 10.70 6.92
CA ASN A 198 -8.07 11.94 7.63
C ASN A 198 -9.55 12.04 8.00
N ASN A 199 -10.25 10.91 8.12
CA ASN A 199 -11.65 10.88 8.55
C ASN A 199 -11.79 10.59 10.06
N SER A 200 -13.04 10.59 10.57
CA SER A 200 -13.36 10.40 11.99
C SER A 200 -13.10 8.97 12.50
N TYR A 201 -12.88 8.00 11.65
CA TYR A 201 -12.58 6.61 12.05
C TYR A 201 -11.15 6.44 12.57
N TYR A 202 -10.29 7.45 12.39
CA TYR A 202 -8.92 7.46 12.89
C TYR A 202 -8.78 8.49 14.01
N SER A 203 -8.31 8.04 15.19
CA SER A 203 -8.01 8.95 16.28
C SER A 203 -6.88 9.92 15.92
N ASP A 204 -6.84 11.08 16.57
CA ASP A 204 -5.78 12.08 16.35
C ASP A 204 -4.38 11.52 16.65
N LYS A 205 -4.30 10.58 17.60
CA LYS A 205 -3.05 9.86 17.87
C LYS A 205 -2.60 9.06 16.64
N ILE A 206 -3.47 8.29 15.99
CA ILE A 206 -3.16 7.51 14.79
C ILE A 206 -2.78 8.44 13.63
N LYS A 207 -3.57 9.49 13.39
CA LYS A 207 -3.27 10.49 12.35
C LYS A 207 -1.89 11.11 12.57
N SER A 208 -1.56 11.47 13.79
CA SER A 208 -0.24 12.01 14.13
C SER A 208 0.89 11.01 13.89
N GLN A 209 0.69 9.73 14.25
CA GLN A 209 1.68 8.67 14.02
C GLN A 209 1.92 8.41 12.53
N ILE A 210 0.88 8.43 11.69
CA ILE A 210 1.03 8.33 10.23
C ILE A 210 1.76 9.56 9.70
N ARG A 211 1.40 10.77 10.14
CA ARG A 211 2.01 12.01 9.68
C ARG A 211 3.51 12.12 10.04
N TYR A 212 3.91 11.69 11.23
CA TYR A 212 5.34 11.69 11.59
C TYR A 212 6.15 10.79 10.65
N ARG A 213 5.63 9.60 10.32
CA ARG A 213 6.26 8.67 9.37
C ARG A 213 6.22 9.22 7.94
N LEU A 214 5.13 9.87 7.54
CA LEU A 214 5.04 10.54 6.25
C LEU A 214 6.18 11.54 6.06
N CYS A 215 6.38 12.43 7.02
CA CYS A 215 7.42 13.45 6.93
C CYS A 215 8.84 12.85 6.98
N ARG A 216 9.02 11.74 7.70
CA ARG A 216 10.31 11.04 7.84
C ARG A 216 10.65 10.22 6.61
N ASP A 217 9.70 9.40 6.12
CA ASP A 217 10.00 8.25 5.26
C ASP A 217 9.42 8.33 3.85
N PHE A 218 8.57 9.34 3.54
CA PHE A 218 7.95 9.43 2.21
C PHE A 218 9.01 9.44 1.10
N ALA A 219 8.82 8.55 0.12
CA ALA A 219 9.75 8.35 -1.00
C ALA A 219 11.18 8.03 -0.54
N ASN A 220 11.32 7.19 0.49
CA ASN A 220 12.61 6.67 0.91
C ASN A 220 13.28 5.83 -0.20
N LYS A 221 14.45 5.25 0.09
CA LYS A 221 15.26 4.55 -0.90
C LYS A 221 14.52 3.37 -1.54
N ASP A 222 13.79 2.57 -0.74
CA ASP A 222 13.05 1.41 -1.25
C ASP A 222 11.81 1.84 -2.04
N ASN A 223 11.05 2.83 -1.55
CA ASN A 223 9.91 3.37 -2.32
C ASN A 223 10.36 4.00 -3.65
N LEU A 224 11.48 4.74 -3.64
CA LEU A 224 12.05 5.27 -4.89
C LEU A 224 12.37 4.13 -5.86
N ASN A 225 13.07 3.10 -5.38
CA ASN A 225 13.46 1.96 -6.19
C ASN A 225 12.24 1.18 -6.72
N GLU A 226 11.20 1.02 -5.91
CA GLU A 226 9.95 0.40 -6.33
C GLU A 226 9.29 1.18 -7.47
N GLY A 227 9.16 2.50 -7.32
CA GLY A 227 8.61 3.36 -8.37
C GLY A 227 9.40 3.31 -9.68
N LEU A 228 10.73 3.21 -9.60
CA LEU A 228 11.60 3.06 -10.78
C LEU A 228 11.49 1.67 -11.45
N ASN A 229 11.02 0.66 -10.72
CA ASN A 229 10.83 -0.69 -11.26
C ASN A 229 9.39 -0.97 -11.76
N PHE A 230 8.45 -0.02 -11.71
CA PHE A 230 7.06 -0.28 -12.07
C PHE A 230 6.89 -0.85 -13.48
N GLU A 231 7.51 -0.23 -14.48
CA GLU A 231 7.44 -0.71 -15.86
C GLU A 231 8.00 -2.13 -16.00
N ARG A 232 9.17 -2.40 -15.41
CA ARG A 232 9.75 -3.73 -15.38
C ARG A 232 8.83 -4.75 -14.72
N ASN A 233 8.29 -4.41 -13.55
CA ASN A 233 7.41 -5.27 -12.78
C ASN A 233 6.12 -5.55 -13.56
N TRP A 234 5.58 -4.52 -14.21
CA TRP A 234 4.43 -4.64 -15.07
C TRP A 234 4.69 -5.60 -16.25
N ASN A 235 5.76 -5.39 -17.01
CA ASN A 235 6.14 -6.23 -18.14
C ASN A 235 6.32 -7.70 -17.76
N LYS A 236 6.71 -7.95 -16.49
CA LYS A 236 6.90 -9.32 -15.99
C LYS A 236 5.58 -10.05 -15.75
N ILE A 237 4.49 -9.33 -15.52
CA ILE A 237 3.20 -9.95 -15.15
C ILE A 237 2.11 -9.81 -16.21
N LYS A 238 2.33 -9.07 -17.29
CA LYS A 238 1.30 -8.71 -18.26
C LYS A 238 0.56 -9.91 -18.89
N ASP A 239 1.25 -11.06 -19.03
CA ASP A 239 0.70 -12.29 -19.59
C ASP A 239 0.23 -13.30 -18.53
N LEU A 240 0.25 -12.91 -17.24
CA LEU A 240 -0.20 -13.77 -16.15
C LEU A 240 -1.72 -13.64 -15.95
N HIS A 241 -2.35 -14.76 -15.60
CA HIS A 241 -3.77 -14.82 -15.23
C HIS A 241 -3.95 -15.23 -13.77
N TYR A 242 -5.07 -14.81 -13.17
CA TYR A 242 -5.42 -15.27 -11.83
C TYR A 242 -5.74 -16.77 -11.86
N PRO A 243 -5.22 -17.57 -10.93
CA PRO A 243 -5.52 -19.01 -10.86
C PRO A 243 -7.03 -19.27 -10.78
N ARG A 244 -7.51 -20.30 -11.49
CA ARG A 244 -8.93 -20.65 -11.56
C ARG A 244 -9.47 -21.25 -10.26
N ASN A 245 -8.63 -21.96 -9.54
CA ASN A 245 -8.98 -22.77 -8.37
C ASN A 245 -9.11 -22.02 -7.03
N ILE A 246 -8.92 -20.68 -7.04
CA ILE A 246 -9.08 -19.86 -5.84
C ILE A 246 -10.27 -18.92 -5.96
N LYS A 247 -10.97 -18.66 -4.87
CA LYS A 247 -12.01 -17.64 -4.79
C LYS A 247 -11.40 -16.24 -4.89
N LYS A 248 -11.99 -15.38 -5.72
CA LYS A 248 -11.52 -14.01 -5.95
C LYS A 248 -12.67 -13.03 -5.76
N ILE A 249 -12.43 -11.97 -5.00
CA ILE A 249 -13.32 -10.82 -4.91
C ILE A 249 -12.55 -9.53 -5.13
N PHE A 250 -13.16 -8.60 -5.85
CA PHE A 250 -12.56 -7.30 -6.14
C PHE A 250 -13.51 -6.19 -5.71
N PHE A 251 -12.98 -5.24 -4.98
CA PHE A 251 -13.67 -3.99 -4.65
C PHE A 251 -13.05 -2.89 -5.51
N LEU A 252 -13.84 -2.25 -6.35
CA LEU A 252 -13.38 -1.18 -7.23
C LEU A 252 -14.05 0.13 -6.87
N ALA A 253 -13.25 1.19 -6.73
CA ALA A 253 -13.74 2.54 -6.54
C ALA A 253 -14.48 3.01 -7.80
N LYS A 254 -15.80 3.22 -7.70
CA LYS A 254 -16.62 3.64 -8.82
C LYS A 254 -16.36 5.11 -9.15
N LYS A 255 -15.80 5.39 -10.32
CA LYS A 255 -15.63 6.75 -10.86
C LYS A 255 -16.59 7.04 -11.99
N GLU A 256 -16.92 6.05 -12.80
CA GLU A 256 -17.76 6.18 -14.01
C GLU A 256 -18.85 5.09 -14.08
N LYS A 257 -19.63 5.09 -15.14
CA LYS A 257 -20.57 4.01 -15.43
C LYS A 257 -19.79 2.71 -15.67
N LYS A 258 -20.36 1.59 -15.22
CA LYS A 258 -19.74 0.26 -15.22
C LYS A 258 -19.18 -0.16 -16.58
N ASP A 259 -19.90 0.13 -17.65
CA ASP A 259 -19.56 -0.19 -19.04
C ASP A 259 -18.43 0.68 -19.63
N LYS A 260 -18.11 1.81 -18.97
CA LYS A 260 -17.05 2.75 -19.35
C LYS A 260 -15.87 2.76 -18.38
N ASP A 261 -15.97 2.05 -17.27
CA ASP A 261 -14.88 1.97 -16.30
C ASP A 261 -13.88 0.89 -16.74
N TRP A 262 -12.75 1.33 -17.31
CA TRP A 262 -11.69 0.45 -17.78
C TRP A 262 -11.21 -0.53 -16.70
N ARG A 263 -11.19 -0.11 -15.44
CA ARG A 263 -10.77 -0.98 -14.31
C ARG A 263 -11.73 -2.13 -14.11
N TYR A 264 -13.03 -1.87 -14.24
CA TYR A 264 -14.03 -2.94 -14.20
C TYR A 264 -13.84 -3.93 -15.35
N ILE A 265 -13.65 -3.41 -16.56
CA ILE A 265 -13.45 -4.22 -17.76
C ILE A 265 -12.19 -5.06 -17.62
N GLU A 266 -11.05 -4.44 -17.29
CA GLU A 266 -9.78 -5.14 -17.18
C GLU A 266 -9.75 -6.11 -15.99
N THR A 267 -10.38 -5.77 -14.87
CA THR A 267 -10.52 -6.72 -13.75
C THR A 267 -11.36 -7.92 -14.17
N LYS A 268 -12.44 -7.70 -14.92
CA LYS A 268 -13.26 -8.79 -15.45
C LYS A 268 -12.48 -9.66 -16.43
N ASN A 269 -11.65 -9.07 -17.29
CA ASN A 269 -10.82 -9.79 -18.23
C ASN A 269 -9.68 -10.59 -17.57
N ALA A 270 -9.18 -10.12 -16.42
CA ALA A 270 -8.10 -10.76 -15.70
C ALA A 270 -8.49 -12.08 -15.02
N PHE A 271 -9.78 -12.35 -14.83
CA PHE A 271 -10.27 -13.64 -14.36
C PHE A 271 -11.42 -14.14 -15.26
N GLU A 272 -11.35 -15.39 -15.68
CA GLU A 272 -12.42 -16.01 -16.43
C GLU A 272 -13.70 -16.16 -15.58
N GLN A 273 -14.86 -16.07 -16.20
CA GLN A 273 -16.18 -15.74 -15.68
C GLN A 273 -16.70 -16.50 -14.43
N ASN A 274 -16.08 -17.59 -13.98
CA ASN A 274 -16.74 -18.49 -13.03
C ASN A 274 -16.25 -18.46 -11.57
N TYR A 275 -15.20 -17.71 -11.21
CA TYR A 275 -14.61 -17.76 -9.86
C TYR A 275 -14.24 -16.40 -9.26
N GLY A 276 -14.84 -15.32 -9.73
CA GLY A 276 -14.58 -14.00 -9.21
C GLY A 276 -15.83 -13.12 -9.13
N LYS A 277 -15.91 -12.26 -8.10
CA LYS A 277 -16.95 -11.25 -7.94
C LYS A 277 -16.35 -9.85 -7.92
N ILE A 278 -17.03 -8.89 -8.53
CA ILE A 278 -16.62 -7.48 -8.54
C ILE A 278 -17.70 -6.67 -7.82
N TYR A 279 -17.29 -5.96 -6.79
CA TYR A 279 -18.11 -5.03 -6.03
C TYR A 279 -17.69 -3.58 -6.37
N LEU A 280 -18.63 -2.81 -6.95
CA LEU A 280 -18.40 -1.40 -7.27
C LEU A 280 -18.81 -0.54 -6.08
N MET A 281 -17.86 0.23 -5.55
CA MET A 281 -18.07 1.06 -4.36
C MET A 281 -17.90 2.54 -4.69
N LYS A 282 -18.81 3.38 -4.21
CA LYS A 282 -18.65 4.84 -4.31
C LYS A 282 -17.57 5.28 -3.33
N GLY A 283 -16.47 5.83 -3.83
CA GLY A 283 -15.37 6.28 -2.98
C GLY A 283 -14.12 6.65 -3.76
N SER A 284 -13.06 6.98 -3.03
CA SER A 284 -11.73 7.24 -3.57
C SER A 284 -10.99 5.92 -3.86
N HIS A 285 -9.81 6.02 -4.46
CA HIS A 285 -8.87 4.89 -4.62
C HIS A 285 -8.59 4.16 -3.29
N TYR A 286 -8.67 4.84 -2.17
CA TYR A 286 -8.49 4.31 -0.82
C TYR A 286 -9.82 3.90 -0.18
N ILE A 287 -10.65 3.12 -0.90
CA ILE A 287 -12.00 2.70 -0.47
C ILE A 287 -12.01 2.07 0.93
N PHE A 288 -10.96 1.39 1.33
CA PHE A 288 -10.84 0.77 2.65
C PHE A 288 -10.82 1.78 3.80
N ARG A 289 -10.51 3.06 3.56
CA ARG A 289 -10.52 4.11 4.59
C ARG A 289 -11.93 4.54 4.98
N ASP A 290 -12.86 4.52 4.02
CA ASP A 290 -14.22 5.05 4.18
C ASP A 290 -15.28 3.94 4.15
N LYS A 291 -15.01 2.83 3.45
CA LYS A 291 -15.95 1.73 3.22
C LYS A 291 -15.59 0.43 3.95
N PHE A 292 -14.71 0.51 4.95
CA PHE A 292 -14.21 -0.68 5.66
C PHE A 292 -15.32 -1.53 6.27
N MET A 293 -16.42 -0.93 6.76
CA MET A 293 -17.57 -1.66 7.31
C MET A 293 -18.27 -2.51 6.24
N GLU A 294 -18.57 -1.91 5.08
CA GLU A 294 -19.21 -2.58 3.96
C GLU A 294 -18.28 -3.65 3.36
N ILE A 295 -17.00 -3.32 3.16
CA ILE A 295 -15.96 -4.24 2.68
C ILE A 295 -15.82 -5.43 3.63
N SER A 296 -15.70 -5.19 4.94
CA SER A 296 -15.53 -6.25 5.93
C SER A 296 -16.76 -7.16 6.01
N LYS A 297 -17.97 -6.61 5.88
CA LYS A 297 -19.20 -7.40 5.84
C LYS A 297 -19.19 -8.36 4.65
N ILE A 298 -18.91 -7.86 3.46
CA ILE A 298 -18.85 -8.68 2.23
C ILE A 298 -17.75 -9.75 2.36
N ILE A 299 -16.56 -9.41 2.84
CA ILE A 299 -15.48 -10.39 3.05
C ILE A 299 -15.91 -11.49 4.00
N LYS A 300 -16.58 -11.14 5.10
CA LYS A 300 -17.09 -12.12 6.09
C LYS A 300 -18.18 -13.04 5.53
N GLU A 301 -18.97 -12.57 4.58
CA GLU A 301 -20.00 -13.36 3.89
C GLU A 301 -19.39 -14.27 2.81
N GLU A 302 -18.32 -13.82 2.16
CA GLU A 302 -17.69 -14.52 1.05
C GLU A 302 -16.66 -15.57 1.50
N PHE A 303 -16.02 -15.40 2.63
CA PHE A 303 -15.00 -16.31 3.19
C PHE A 303 -15.36 -16.74 4.60
#